data_2c62a8c0bea18bb1c84fe168476748a5
#
_entry.id   2c62a8c0bea18bb1c84fe168476748a5
#
_cell.length_a   1.000
_cell.length_b   1.000
_cell.length_c   1.000
_cell.angle_alpha   90.00
_cell.angle_beta   90.00
_cell.angle_gamma   90.00
#
_symmetry.space_group_name_H-M   'P 1'
#
loop_
_entity.id
_entity.type
_entity.pdbx_description
1 polymer ?
#
loop_
_entity_poly.entity_id
_entity_poly.type
_entity_poly.pdbx_seq_one_letter_code
_entity_poly.pdbx_strand_id
1 'polypeptide(L)'
;MMAKVGYSVFKRVTTARLLRQMCLLAMTVPLLASSAISLATANDNEYEGENESYAIGLWGDLPYSDLQATTGVPNLIADMNAQNLAFTVHDGDLKAGNSIAGSVTPTTCSNDLYTQALGYFNALKAPAAFTPGDNDWTDCDRPSNGGFKSLNRLDYERQIFFSTNFSLGQRRLAQEVQTAPLCLGENRTAVPCVENRRWTVGKVTYATLHIQGSCNNLCDTAPDPEEYAARNAADIIWMRETFQVAKARKSVAVMFISQGNPGWDLTDGTRAPLRDPKTLAETDGQPDGFQSFLLALRDEVIAFRKPVVYVDGDSHYHRIDRPFLDAQGRRLENFTRVETFGDNAANGTNDVNWVKVTVNPRSREVFSYQPQIVPGNRVAVPSP
;
A
#
# COMPACT_ATOMS: atom_id res chain seq x y z
N MET A 1 44.66 57.13 -14.00
CA MET A 1 44.32 57.48 -15.37
C MET A 1 42.91 57.07 -15.61
N MET A 2 41.90 57.91 -15.40
CA MET A 2 41.24 58.82 -16.32
C MET A 2 41.00 58.16 -17.68
N ALA A 3 39.86 58.12 -18.34
CA ALA A 3 38.63 58.95 -18.36
C ALA A 3 37.60 58.21 -19.23
N LYS A 4 36.44 58.45 -19.04
CA LYS A 4 35.29 59.32 -19.45
C LYS A 4 34.40 58.54 -20.42
N VAL A 5 33.11 58.28 -20.04
CA VAL A 5 31.89 59.12 -20.19
C VAL A 5 31.46 59.36 -21.65
N GLY A 6 30.23 58.97 -21.93
CA GLY A 6 29.47 59.32 -23.14
C GLY A 6 27.98 58.99 -23.00
N TYR A 7 27.21 60.02 -22.54
CA TYR A 7 25.73 60.08 -22.58
C TYR A 7 25.28 60.60 -23.93
N SER A 8 24.13 60.17 -24.47
CA SER A 8 23.24 61.02 -25.29
C SER A 8 21.96 60.24 -25.58
N VAL A 9 20.86 60.59 -25.02
CA VAL A 9 19.84 61.63 -25.19
C VAL A 9 18.83 61.33 -26.32
N PHE A 10 17.61 61.06 -25.88
CA PHE A 10 16.27 61.40 -26.37
C PHE A 10 16.04 61.73 -27.86
N LYS A 11 14.98 61.09 -28.43
CA LYS A 11 13.88 61.86 -29.09
C LYS A 11 12.56 61.12 -29.08
N ARG A 12 11.55 61.73 -28.49
CA ARG A 12 10.11 61.52 -28.72
C ARG A 12 9.72 62.18 -30.03
N VAL A 13 8.81 61.54 -30.79
CA VAL A 13 7.85 62.25 -31.63
C VAL A 13 6.54 61.48 -31.75
N THR A 14 5.51 62.16 -31.47
CA THR A 14 4.08 62.08 -31.42
C THR A 14 3.31 61.52 -32.65
N THR A 15 2.20 60.85 -32.33
CA THR A 15 0.84 60.91 -32.93
C THR A 15 0.61 61.03 -34.43
N ALA A 16 -0.19 60.12 -34.99
CA ALA A 16 -1.42 60.46 -35.73
C ALA A 16 -2.30 59.19 -35.99
N ARG A 17 -3.59 59.47 -35.85
CA ARG A 17 -4.75 58.65 -36.15
C ARG A 17 -4.83 58.20 -37.61
N LEU A 18 -5.42 57.00 -37.91
CA LEU A 18 -6.72 56.91 -38.67
C LEU A 18 -7.10 55.45 -39.00
N LEU A 19 -8.36 55.18 -38.77
CA LEU A 19 -9.37 54.35 -39.40
C LEU A 19 -9.25 52.80 -39.49
N ARG A 20 -10.18 52.25 -38.77
CA ARG A 20 -11.16 51.21 -39.14
C ARG A 20 -10.78 50.30 -40.28
N GLN A 21 -10.54 49.01 -39.97
CA GLN A 21 -11.18 47.89 -40.69
C GLN A 21 -11.47 46.78 -39.71
N MET A 22 -12.76 46.44 -39.60
CA MET A 22 -13.28 45.25 -38.89
C MET A 22 -12.83 44.03 -39.66
N CYS A 23 -11.96 43.21 -39.01
CA CYS A 23 -11.83 41.79 -39.39
C CYS A 23 -12.26 40.99 -38.16
N LEU A 24 -13.39 40.29 -38.27
CA LEU A 24 -13.79 39.25 -37.35
C LEU A 24 -12.73 38.14 -37.40
N LEU A 25 -11.86 38.07 -36.39
CA LEU A 25 -11.13 36.84 -36.09
C LEU A 25 -11.94 36.09 -35.05
N ALA A 26 -12.52 34.97 -35.48
CA ALA A 26 -13.12 33.99 -34.60
C ALA A 26 -12.00 33.43 -33.71
N MET A 27 -12.01 33.78 -32.41
CA MET A 27 -11.23 33.12 -31.41
C MET A 27 -11.79 31.72 -31.22
N THR A 28 -11.14 30.74 -31.80
CA THR A 28 -11.31 29.34 -31.42
C THR A 28 -10.69 29.15 -30.06
N VAL A 29 -11.53 29.14 -29.04
CA VAL A 29 -11.19 28.65 -27.72
C VAL A 29 -10.91 27.15 -27.89
N PRO A 30 -9.73 26.62 -27.50
CA PRO A 30 -9.57 25.20 -27.43
C PRO A 30 -10.51 24.68 -26.33
N LEU A 31 -11.54 23.91 -26.73
CA LEU A 31 -12.28 23.08 -25.80
C LEU A 31 -11.25 22.18 -25.10
N LEU A 32 -10.97 22.48 -23.84
CA LEU A 32 -10.40 21.50 -22.93
C LEU A 32 -11.36 20.31 -22.93
N ALA A 33 -10.94 19.24 -23.59
CA ALA A 33 -11.63 17.97 -23.53
C ALA A 33 -11.62 17.55 -22.05
N SER A 34 -12.72 17.83 -21.36
CA SER A 34 -13.07 17.13 -20.14
C SER A 34 -13.12 15.67 -20.50
N SER A 35 -12.06 14.93 -20.15
CA SER A 35 -12.10 13.48 -20.13
C SER A 35 -13.24 13.12 -19.18
N ALA A 36 -14.39 12.83 -19.73
CA ALA A 36 -15.46 12.18 -19.03
C ALA A 36 -14.86 10.88 -18.49
N ILE A 37 -14.65 10.82 -17.17
CA ILE A 37 -14.40 9.57 -16.47
C ILE A 37 -15.63 8.73 -16.77
N SER A 38 -15.49 7.82 -17.73
CA SER A 38 -16.47 6.77 -17.96
C SER A 38 -16.48 5.95 -16.66
N LEU A 39 -17.47 6.18 -15.84
CA LEU A 39 -17.86 5.26 -14.78
C LEU A 39 -18.26 3.97 -15.51
N ALA A 40 -17.30 3.09 -15.75
CA ALA A 40 -17.60 1.72 -16.04
C ALA A 40 -18.43 1.25 -14.85
N THR A 41 -19.69 1.00 -15.05
CA THR A 41 -20.54 0.27 -14.12
C THR A 41 -19.96 -1.13 -14.04
N ALA A 42 -18.96 -1.31 -13.16
CA ALA A 42 -18.66 -2.61 -12.61
C ALA A 42 -20.01 -3.09 -12.04
N ASN A 43 -20.46 -4.26 -12.45
CA ASN A 43 -21.54 -4.94 -11.77
C ASN A 43 -21.17 -4.92 -10.26
N ASP A 44 -21.79 -3.98 -9.55
CA ASP A 44 -21.84 -4.01 -8.11
C ASP A 44 -22.47 -5.35 -7.80
N ASN A 45 -21.68 -6.31 -7.34
CA ASN A 45 -22.22 -7.43 -6.58
C ASN A 45 -22.88 -6.74 -5.39
N GLU A 46 -24.17 -6.48 -5.53
CA GLU A 46 -25.03 -6.03 -4.46
C GLU A 46 -24.87 -7.04 -3.31
N TYR A 47 -23.96 -6.74 -2.37
CA TYR A 47 -24.19 -7.17 -1.02
C TYR A 47 -25.51 -6.50 -0.64
N GLU A 48 -26.60 -7.24 -0.69
CA GLU A 48 -27.91 -6.79 -0.26
C GLU A 48 -27.78 -6.22 1.16
N GLY A 49 -27.71 -4.90 1.27
CA GLY A 49 -27.56 -4.16 2.50
C GLY A 49 -26.28 -3.31 2.60
N GLU A 50 -26.22 -2.17 1.89
CA GLU A 50 -25.12 -1.17 2.06
C GLU A 50 -24.77 -0.83 3.52
N ASN A 51 -25.63 -1.21 4.45
CA ASN A 51 -25.50 -0.96 5.88
C ASN A 51 -25.35 -2.24 6.73
N GLU A 52 -25.26 -3.42 6.13
CA GLU A 52 -25.08 -4.65 6.90
C GLU A 52 -23.63 -4.79 7.38
N SER A 53 -23.47 -5.44 8.54
CA SER A 53 -22.16 -5.75 9.08
C SER A 53 -21.60 -6.97 8.37
N TYR A 54 -20.30 -6.92 8.07
CA TYR A 54 -19.55 -8.02 7.46
C TYR A 54 -18.19 -8.18 8.13
N ALA A 55 -17.45 -9.24 7.80
CA ALA A 55 -16.11 -9.46 8.29
C ALA A 55 -15.11 -9.59 7.15
N ILE A 56 -13.87 -9.16 7.40
CA ILE A 56 -12.72 -9.35 6.52
C ILE A 56 -11.56 -9.98 7.29
N GLY A 57 -10.59 -10.57 6.59
CA GLY A 57 -9.38 -11.13 7.18
C GLY A 57 -8.13 -10.39 6.73
N LEU A 58 -7.23 -10.05 7.67
CA LEU A 58 -5.93 -9.44 7.39
C LEU A 58 -4.81 -10.39 7.86
N TRP A 59 -3.80 -10.57 7.04
CA TRP A 59 -2.66 -11.46 7.30
C TRP A 59 -1.49 -11.12 6.37
N GLY A 60 -0.27 -11.46 6.73
CA GLY A 60 0.92 -11.25 5.91
C GLY A 60 2.18 -11.75 6.59
N ASP A 61 3.35 -11.43 6.04
CA ASP A 61 4.68 -11.78 6.56
C ASP A 61 4.82 -13.30 6.83
N LEU A 62 4.29 -14.12 5.92
CA LEU A 62 4.18 -15.58 5.99
C LEU A 62 4.21 -16.25 4.61
N PRO A 63 4.84 -17.45 4.46
CA PRO A 63 5.56 -18.26 5.47
C PRO A 63 7.06 -17.93 5.52
N TYR A 64 7.67 -18.01 6.69
CA TYR A 64 9.11 -17.78 6.89
C TYR A 64 9.86 -19.05 7.31
N SER A 65 9.24 -20.21 7.22
CA SER A 65 9.87 -21.54 7.46
C SER A 65 9.11 -22.65 6.76
N ASP A 66 9.74 -23.81 6.62
CA ASP A 66 9.09 -25.01 6.08
C ASP A 66 7.86 -25.42 6.89
N LEU A 67 7.92 -25.31 8.21
CA LEU A 67 6.78 -25.62 9.09
C LEU A 67 5.62 -24.65 8.83
N GLN A 68 5.90 -23.37 8.67
CA GLN A 68 4.87 -22.39 8.33
C GLN A 68 4.31 -22.64 6.94
N ALA A 69 5.16 -22.94 5.95
CA ALA A 69 4.73 -23.21 4.58
C ALA A 69 3.86 -24.47 4.46
N THR A 70 4.26 -25.58 5.14
CA THR A 70 3.61 -26.89 4.97
C THR A 70 2.45 -27.13 5.93
N THR A 71 2.39 -26.39 7.03
CA THR A 71 1.41 -26.59 8.11
C THR A 71 0.75 -25.29 8.55
N GLY A 72 1.55 -24.27 8.87
CA GLY A 72 1.06 -23.03 9.48
C GLY A 72 0.08 -22.27 8.61
N VAL A 73 0.49 -21.92 7.38
CA VAL A 73 -0.35 -21.18 6.43
C VAL A 73 -1.56 -22.02 5.97
N PRO A 74 -1.42 -23.34 5.66
CA PRO A 74 -2.60 -24.18 5.42
C PRO A 74 -3.63 -24.17 6.56
N ASN A 75 -3.19 -24.24 7.83
CA ASN A 75 -4.09 -24.17 8.98
C ASN A 75 -4.77 -22.77 9.08
N LEU A 76 -4.03 -21.70 8.83
CA LEU A 76 -4.55 -20.32 8.81
C LEU A 76 -5.62 -20.17 7.72
N ILE A 77 -5.37 -20.67 6.52
CA ILE A 77 -6.34 -20.66 5.42
C ILE A 77 -7.58 -21.48 5.77
N ALA A 78 -7.41 -22.62 6.40
CA ALA A 78 -8.54 -23.46 6.84
C ALA A 78 -9.40 -22.72 7.88
N ASP A 79 -8.78 -22.04 8.84
CA ASP A 79 -9.46 -21.25 9.86
C ASP A 79 -10.23 -20.06 9.24
N MET A 80 -9.63 -19.32 8.30
CA MET A 80 -10.31 -18.28 7.52
C MET A 80 -11.48 -18.86 6.71
N ASN A 81 -11.28 -20.00 6.07
CA ASN A 81 -12.29 -20.68 5.24
C ASN A 81 -13.47 -21.22 6.05
N ALA A 82 -13.33 -21.38 7.35
CA ALA A 82 -14.41 -21.72 8.27
C ALA A 82 -15.30 -20.51 8.63
N GLN A 83 -14.87 -19.30 8.23
CA GLN A 83 -15.58 -18.06 8.52
C GLN A 83 -16.23 -17.47 7.25
N ASN A 84 -17.31 -16.70 7.45
CA ASN A 84 -17.91 -15.94 6.34
C ASN A 84 -17.21 -14.59 6.18
N LEU A 85 -16.15 -14.57 5.39
CA LEU A 85 -15.40 -13.34 5.10
C LEU A 85 -15.85 -12.74 3.77
N ALA A 86 -16.03 -11.44 3.73
CA ALA A 86 -16.32 -10.69 2.50
C ALA A 86 -15.11 -10.75 1.56
N PHE A 87 -13.91 -10.60 2.11
CA PHE A 87 -12.62 -10.76 1.44
C PHE A 87 -11.49 -10.92 2.48
N THR A 88 -10.30 -11.27 2.00
CA THR A 88 -9.05 -11.26 2.78
C THR A 88 -8.03 -10.39 2.09
N VAL A 89 -7.05 -9.88 2.85
CA VAL A 89 -5.90 -9.15 2.29
C VAL A 89 -4.63 -9.70 2.93
N HIS A 90 -3.65 -10.03 2.10
CA HIS A 90 -2.28 -10.31 2.49
C HIS A 90 -1.46 -9.04 2.29
N ASP A 91 -0.80 -8.57 3.33
CA ASP A 91 -0.08 -7.30 3.33
C ASP A 91 1.39 -7.38 2.90
N GLY A 92 1.82 -8.48 2.31
CA GLY A 92 3.16 -8.62 1.72
C GLY A 92 4.02 -9.68 2.41
N ASP A 93 5.22 -9.85 1.91
CA ASP A 93 6.24 -10.77 2.37
C ASP A 93 5.83 -12.25 2.30
N LEU A 94 6.02 -12.82 1.11
CA LEU A 94 5.72 -14.21 0.79
C LEU A 94 6.80 -15.20 1.28
N LYS A 95 7.89 -14.69 1.84
CA LYS A 95 9.04 -15.43 2.38
C LYS A 95 9.84 -14.58 3.37
N ALA A 96 10.73 -15.20 4.13
CA ALA A 96 11.71 -14.49 4.96
C ALA A 96 12.66 -13.64 4.11
N GLY A 97 13.20 -12.56 4.68
CA GLY A 97 14.15 -11.65 4.02
C GLY A 97 15.40 -12.32 3.44
N ASN A 98 15.79 -13.48 3.99
CA ASN A 98 16.85 -14.33 3.43
C ASN A 98 16.34 -15.76 3.22
N SER A 99 16.89 -16.44 2.22
CA SER A 99 16.59 -17.86 2.02
C SER A 99 17.11 -18.72 3.17
N ILE A 100 16.47 -19.86 3.35
CA ILE A 100 16.81 -20.82 4.42
C ILE A 100 17.53 -21.98 3.79
N ALA A 101 18.78 -22.19 4.20
CA ALA A 101 19.58 -23.29 3.70
C ALA A 101 18.97 -24.64 4.08
N GLY A 102 18.81 -25.53 3.12
CA GLY A 102 18.22 -26.87 3.33
C GLY A 102 16.72 -26.88 3.44
N SER A 103 16.04 -25.76 3.19
CA SER A 103 14.59 -25.70 3.10
C SER A 103 14.07 -26.65 2.00
N VAL A 104 12.96 -27.30 2.28
CA VAL A 104 12.22 -28.16 1.33
C VAL A 104 11.10 -27.43 0.62
N THR A 105 10.86 -26.17 1.01
CA THR A 105 9.91 -25.24 0.37
C THR A 105 10.66 -24.09 -0.31
N PRO A 106 10.05 -23.39 -1.29
CA PRO A 106 10.70 -22.25 -1.94
C PRO A 106 11.00 -21.13 -0.94
N THR A 107 12.28 -20.77 -0.80
CA THR A 107 12.74 -19.64 0.06
C THR A 107 13.61 -18.64 -0.69
N THR A 108 13.92 -18.90 -1.96
CA THR A 108 14.53 -17.94 -2.87
C THR A 108 13.44 -17.31 -3.74
N CYS A 109 13.74 -16.18 -4.41
CA CYS A 109 12.80 -15.52 -5.33
C CYS A 109 12.65 -16.25 -6.68
N SER A 110 12.67 -17.57 -6.66
CA SER A 110 12.41 -18.38 -7.85
C SER A 110 10.91 -18.31 -8.23
N ASN A 111 10.59 -18.71 -9.45
CA ASN A 111 9.20 -18.75 -9.89
C ASN A 111 8.33 -19.68 -9.02
N ASP A 112 8.93 -20.69 -8.38
CA ASP A 112 8.23 -21.63 -7.51
C ASP A 112 7.70 -20.94 -6.25
N LEU A 113 8.38 -19.90 -5.72
CA LEU A 113 7.90 -19.09 -4.60
C LEU A 113 6.54 -18.47 -4.93
N TYR A 114 6.45 -17.76 -6.05
CA TYR A 114 5.21 -17.09 -6.46
C TYR A 114 4.11 -18.08 -6.84
N THR A 115 4.48 -19.23 -7.40
CA THR A 115 3.53 -20.33 -7.66
C THR A 115 2.96 -20.89 -6.36
N GLN A 116 3.78 -21.08 -5.34
CA GLN A 116 3.33 -21.51 -4.02
C GLN A 116 2.38 -20.47 -3.40
N ALA A 117 2.76 -19.19 -3.42
CA ALA A 117 1.92 -18.11 -2.89
C ALA A 117 0.57 -18.01 -3.62
N LEU A 118 0.58 -18.13 -4.96
CA LEU A 118 -0.65 -18.18 -5.75
C LEU A 118 -1.54 -19.36 -5.33
N GLY A 119 -0.93 -20.51 -4.99
CA GLY A 119 -1.63 -21.68 -4.44
C GLY A 119 -2.34 -21.36 -3.13
N TYR A 120 -1.69 -20.63 -2.21
CA TYR A 120 -2.31 -20.19 -0.95
C TYR A 120 -3.48 -19.25 -1.19
N PHE A 121 -3.30 -18.23 -2.03
CA PHE A 121 -4.39 -17.29 -2.34
C PHE A 121 -5.59 -18.01 -2.97
N ASN A 122 -5.36 -18.93 -3.90
CA ASN A 122 -6.43 -19.68 -4.57
C ASN A 122 -7.07 -20.77 -3.68
N ALA A 123 -6.46 -21.10 -2.55
CA ALA A 123 -7.06 -21.97 -1.54
C ALA A 123 -8.08 -21.24 -0.64
N LEU A 124 -8.05 -19.91 -0.60
CA LEU A 124 -9.02 -19.09 0.12
C LEU A 124 -10.38 -19.10 -0.60
N LYS A 125 -11.46 -19.41 0.13
CA LYS A 125 -12.83 -19.33 -0.39
C LYS A 125 -13.28 -17.91 -0.65
N ALA A 126 -12.85 -16.97 0.19
CA ALA A 126 -13.13 -15.54 0.04
C ALA A 126 -12.26 -14.95 -1.07
N PRO A 127 -12.67 -13.82 -1.68
CA PRO A 127 -11.78 -13.02 -2.50
C PRO A 127 -10.50 -12.68 -1.72
N ALA A 128 -9.34 -12.76 -2.37
CA ALA A 128 -8.04 -12.48 -1.74
C ALA A 128 -7.33 -11.35 -2.48
N ALA A 129 -7.11 -10.23 -1.79
CA ALA A 129 -6.25 -9.16 -2.26
C ALA A 129 -4.82 -9.34 -1.72
N PHE A 130 -3.86 -8.70 -2.37
CA PHE A 130 -2.45 -8.78 -2.03
C PHE A 130 -1.76 -7.44 -2.34
N THR A 131 -0.72 -7.10 -1.60
CA THR A 131 0.23 -6.03 -1.92
C THR A 131 1.65 -6.56 -1.72
N PRO A 132 2.63 -6.26 -2.61
CA PRO A 132 3.99 -6.76 -2.47
C PRO A 132 4.70 -6.21 -1.22
N GLY A 133 5.55 -7.04 -0.61
CA GLY A 133 6.51 -6.63 0.40
C GLY A 133 7.94 -6.55 -0.15
N ASP A 134 8.90 -6.13 0.65
CA ASP A 134 10.30 -6.03 0.24
C ASP A 134 10.95 -7.40 0.03
N ASN A 135 10.58 -8.39 0.82
CA ASN A 135 11.08 -9.76 0.70
C ASN A 135 10.67 -10.43 -0.61
N ASP A 136 9.63 -9.90 -1.26
CA ASP A 136 9.05 -10.50 -2.47
C ASP A 136 9.81 -10.10 -3.73
N TRP A 137 10.45 -8.94 -3.75
CA TRP A 137 11.11 -8.45 -4.95
C TRP A 137 12.41 -7.65 -4.71
N THR A 138 12.49 -6.66 -3.79
CA THR A 138 13.74 -5.90 -3.57
C THR A 138 14.83 -6.79 -3.02
N ASP A 139 14.54 -7.54 -1.98
CA ASP A 139 15.46 -8.47 -1.34
C ASP A 139 15.93 -9.62 -2.25
N CYS A 140 15.32 -9.76 -3.41
CA CYS A 140 15.65 -10.81 -4.37
C CYS A 140 17.03 -10.63 -5.04
N ASP A 141 17.60 -9.45 -4.96
CA ASP A 141 18.95 -9.16 -5.45
C ASP A 141 20.06 -9.72 -4.51
N ARG A 142 19.71 -10.04 -3.27
CA ARG A 142 20.62 -10.69 -2.31
C ARG A 142 21.09 -12.04 -2.86
N PRO A 143 22.38 -12.37 -2.79
CA PRO A 143 22.89 -13.67 -3.25
C PRO A 143 22.18 -14.86 -2.57
N SER A 144 21.82 -14.74 -1.29
CA SER A 144 21.04 -15.75 -0.56
C SER A 144 19.69 -16.02 -1.20
N ASN A 145 19.05 -15.02 -1.81
CA ASN A 145 17.72 -15.12 -2.41
C ASN A 145 17.75 -15.47 -3.90
N GLY A 146 18.95 -15.75 -4.45
CA GLY A 146 19.15 -16.16 -5.83
C GLY A 146 19.77 -15.06 -6.71
N GLY A 147 19.99 -13.85 -6.21
CA GLY A 147 20.62 -12.74 -6.93
C GLY A 147 19.84 -12.29 -8.17
N PHE A 148 18.53 -12.24 -8.06
CA PHE A 148 17.64 -11.79 -9.13
C PHE A 148 17.62 -10.26 -9.22
N LYS A 149 17.29 -9.73 -10.39
CA LYS A 149 17.00 -8.30 -10.51
C LYS A 149 15.66 -7.98 -9.86
N SER A 150 15.64 -7.03 -8.94
CA SER A 150 14.45 -6.65 -8.17
C SER A 150 13.27 -6.31 -9.08
N LEU A 151 13.43 -5.41 -10.06
CA LEU A 151 12.36 -5.05 -10.99
C LEU A 151 11.89 -6.21 -11.88
N ASN A 152 12.75 -7.20 -12.19
CA ASN A 152 12.31 -8.41 -12.89
C ASN A 152 11.35 -9.24 -12.02
N ARG A 153 11.60 -9.32 -10.71
CA ARG A 153 10.72 -10.04 -9.79
C ARG A 153 9.40 -9.31 -9.60
N LEU A 154 9.44 -7.99 -9.45
CA LEU A 154 8.23 -7.17 -9.39
C LEU A 154 7.37 -7.29 -10.66
N ASP A 155 7.98 -7.27 -11.85
CA ASP A 155 7.23 -7.47 -13.10
C ASP A 155 6.64 -8.89 -13.19
N TYR A 156 7.34 -9.89 -12.64
CA TYR A 156 6.81 -11.25 -12.56
C TYR A 156 5.61 -11.33 -11.59
N GLU A 157 5.67 -10.66 -10.44
CA GLU A 157 4.50 -10.54 -9.54
C GLU A 157 3.32 -9.86 -10.20
N ARG A 158 3.58 -8.76 -10.93
CA ARG A 158 2.56 -8.07 -11.72
C ARG A 158 1.87 -9.02 -12.71
N GLN A 159 2.64 -9.90 -13.32
CA GLN A 159 2.12 -10.91 -14.23
C GLN A 159 1.32 -12.00 -13.51
N ILE A 160 1.78 -12.48 -12.37
CA ILE A 160 1.18 -13.62 -11.65
C ILE A 160 -0.04 -13.20 -10.84
N PHE A 161 0.05 -12.12 -10.07
CA PHE A 161 -0.98 -11.74 -9.11
C PHE A 161 -1.92 -10.63 -9.60
N PHE A 162 -1.46 -9.79 -10.55
CA PHE A 162 -2.15 -8.57 -10.94
C PHE A 162 -2.54 -8.50 -12.42
N SER A 163 -2.54 -9.63 -13.13
CA SER A 163 -2.83 -9.70 -14.56
C SER A 163 -4.29 -9.34 -14.94
N THR A 164 -5.19 -9.29 -13.97
CA THR A 164 -6.59 -8.93 -14.18
C THR A 164 -7.02 -7.85 -13.20
N ASN A 165 -8.18 -7.25 -13.41
CA ASN A 165 -8.79 -6.31 -12.47
C ASN A 165 -9.67 -7.00 -11.40
N PHE A 166 -9.42 -8.28 -11.13
CA PHE A 166 -10.09 -9.04 -10.08
C PHE A 166 -9.09 -9.49 -9.01
N SER A 167 -9.59 -9.65 -7.79
CA SER A 167 -8.85 -10.31 -6.72
C SER A 167 -8.52 -11.75 -7.06
N LEU A 168 -7.59 -12.34 -6.32
CA LEU A 168 -7.34 -13.76 -6.23
C LEU A 168 -8.44 -14.42 -5.38
N GLY A 169 -8.27 -15.71 -5.06
CA GLY A 169 -9.23 -16.49 -4.29
C GLY A 169 -10.28 -17.21 -5.16
N GLN A 170 -11.08 -18.09 -4.54
CA GLN A 170 -12.11 -18.88 -5.24
C GLN A 170 -13.28 -18.01 -5.67
N ARG A 171 -13.70 -17.05 -4.83
CA ARG A 171 -14.60 -15.98 -5.23
C ARG A 171 -13.76 -14.77 -5.67
N ARG A 172 -14.25 -14.02 -6.63
CA ARG A 172 -13.54 -12.86 -7.17
C ARG A 172 -14.25 -11.58 -6.83
N LEU A 173 -13.48 -10.56 -6.50
CA LEU A 173 -13.91 -9.19 -6.24
C LEU A 173 -13.31 -8.29 -7.31
N ALA A 174 -14.17 -7.51 -8.00
CA ALA A 174 -13.68 -6.51 -8.94
C ALA A 174 -12.94 -5.39 -8.21
N GLN A 175 -11.82 -4.97 -8.77
CA GLN A 175 -10.94 -3.95 -8.20
C GLN A 175 -10.63 -2.90 -9.26
N GLU A 176 -10.67 -1.63 -8.86
CA GLU A 176 -10.08 -0.56 -9.65
C GLU A 176 -8.55 -0.67 -9.57
N VAL A 177 -7.86 -0.34 -10.65
CA VAL A 177 -6.41 -0.50 -10.82
C VAL A 177 -5.79 0.83 -11.17
N GLN A 178 -4.62 1.14 -10.63
CA GLN A 178 -3.85 2.30 -11.04
C GLN A 178 -3.21 2.04 -12.42
N THR A 179 -3.85 2.51 -13.48
CA THR A 179 -3.44 2.24 -14.86
C THR A 179 -2.49 3.27 -15.47
N ALA A 180 -2.29 4.41 -14.80
CA ALA A 180 -1.32 5.41 -15.25
C ALA A 180 0.11 4.83 -15.18
N PRO A 181 0.96 5.03 -16.20
CA PRO A 181 2.32 4.47 -16.25
C PRO A 181 3.28 5.32 -15.39
N LEU A 182 3.16 5.20 -14.08
CA LEU A 182 3.91 5.99 -13.10
C LEU A 182 5.03 5.19 -12.42
N CYS A 183 4.97 3.84 -12.45
CA CYS A 183 5.98 2.97 -11.89
C CYS A 183 7.04 2.57 -12.92
N LEU A 184 8.12 1.95 -12.48
CA LEU A 184 9.15 1.40 -13.35
C LEU A 184 8.99 -0.13 -13.53
N GLY A 185 9.20 -0.60 -14.74
CA GLY A 185 9.39 -2.03 -15.07
C GLY A 185 10.87 -2.41 -15.15
N GLU A 186 11.16 -3.69 -15.41
CA GLU A 186 12.53 -4.26 -15.47
C GLU A 186 13.47 -3.46 -16.39
N ASN A 187 12.96 -2.96 -17.51
CA ASN A 187 13.75 -2.19 -18.47
C ASN A 187 13.82 -0.69 -18.12
N ARG A 188 13.42 -0.31 -16.92
CA ARG A 188 13.34 1.08 -16.41
C ARG A 188 12.45 1.97 -17.28
N THR A 189 11.47 1.39 -17.94
CA THR A 189 10.42 2.10 -18.66
C THR A 189 9.22 2.29 -17.76
N ALA A 190 8.48 3.37 -17.97
CA ALA A 190 7.27 3.65 -17.23
C ALA A 190 6.20 2.60 -17.53
N VAL A 191 5.66 1.98 -16.48
CA VAL A 191 4.59 0.98 -16.51
C VAL A 191 3.48 1.34 -15.52
N PRO A 192 2.25 0.83 -15.69
CA PRO A 192 1.20 0.97 -14.69
C PRO A 192 1.60 0.34 -13.34
N CYS A 193 1.20 0.97 -12.24
CA CYS A 193 1.37 0.42 -10.89
C CYS A 193 0.17 -0.50 -10.58
N VAL A 194 0.10 -1.64 -11.28
CA VAL A 194 -1.07 -2.52 -11.25
C VAL A 194 -1.31 -3.21 -9.91
N GLU A 195 -0.34 -3.20 -9.03
CA GLU A 195 -0.41 -3.67 -7.64
C GLU A 195 -1.20 -2.72 -6.74
N ASN A 196 -1.32 -1.46 -7.10
CA ASN A 196 -2.19 -0.50 -6.42
C ASN A 196 -3.64 -0.73 -6.83
N ARG A 197 -4.43 -1.25 -5.90
CA ARG A 197 -5.82 -1.68 -6.09
C ARG A 197 -6.76 -0.92 -5.18
N ARG A 198 -8.01 -0.71 -5.63
CA ARG A 198 -9.07 -0.10 -4.84
C ARG A 198 -10.41 -0.80 -5.08
N TRP A 199 -11.19 -0.98 -4.03
CA TRP A 199 -12.54 -1.52 -4.11
C TRP A 199 -13.42 -0.96 -3.00
N THR A 200 -14.72 -1.15 -3.12
CA THR A 200 -15.69 -0.73 -2.10
C THR A 200 -16.57 -1.92 -1.74
N VAL A 201 -16.78 -2.16 -0.46
CA VAL A 201 -17.77 -3.11 0.06
C VAL A 201 -18.69 -2.34 1.00
N GLY A 202 -19.99 -2.40 0.74
CA GLY A 202 -20.96 -1.56 1.44
C GLY A 202 -20.58 -0.08 1.35
N LYS A 203 -20.38 0.57 2.49
CA LYS A 203 -20.00 2.00 2.58
C LYS A 203 -18.55 2.23 2.98
N VAL A 204 -17.67 1.27 2.79
CA VAL A 204 -16.25 1.41 3.13
C VAL A 204 -15.40 1.23 1.87
N THR A 205 -14.48 2.16 1.64
CA THR A 205 -13.49 2.09 0.55
C THR A 205 -12.20 1.50 1.08
N TYR A 206 -11.64 0.55 0.34
CA TYR A 206 -10.38 -0.15 0.61
C TYR A 206 -9.39 0.12 -0.52
N ALA A 207 -8.10 0.19 -0.19
CA ALA A 207 -7.06 0.25 -1.20
C ALA A 207 -5.77 -0.40 -0.71
N THR A 208 -5.07 -1.11 -1.60
CA THR A 208 -3.67 -1.48 -1.41
C THR A 208 -2.78 -0.35 -1.91
N LEU A 209 -1.63 -0.19 -1.25
CA LEU A 209 -0.55 0.72 -1.59
C LEU A 209 0.76 -0.07 -1.60
N HIS A 210 1.55 0.10 -2.64
CA HIS A 210 2.84 -0.58 -2.73
C HIS A 210 3.91 0.18 -1.95
N ILE A 211 3.74 0.25 -0.63
CA ILE A 211 4.71 0.79 0.32
C ILE A 211 5.27 -0.39 1.11
N GLN A 212 6.58 -0.57 1.08
CA GLN A 212 7.25 -1.75 1.58
C GLN A 212 8.32 -1.42 2.64
N GLY A 213 8.83 -2.45 3.32
CA GLY A 213 9.98 -2.36 4.22
C GLY A 213 11.26 -1.87 3.56
N SER A 214 12.40 -2.12 4.19
CA SER A 214 13.73 -1.71 3.70
C SER A 214 13.81 -0.22 3.36
N CYS A 215 13.30 0.66 4.24
CA CYS A 215 13.18 2.11 4.03
C CYS A 215 12.45 2.44 2.70
N ASN A 216 11.45 1.67 2.34
CA ASN A 216 10.73 1.82 1.08
C ASN A 216 11.65 1.72 -0.16
N ASN A 217 12.59 0.74 -0.17
CA ASN A 217 13.61 0.50 -1.18
C ASN A 217 14.82 1.48 -1.16
N LEU A 218 15.06 2.17 -0.04
CA LEU A 218 16.24 3.05 0.09
C LEU A 218 17.33 2.48 0.99
N CYS A 219 17.08 1.38 1.73
CA CYS A 219 18.01 0.74 2.68
C CYS A 219 18.39 -0.70 2.31
N ASP A 220 17.92 -1.22 1.21
CA ASP A 220 18.24 -2.59 0.79
C ASP A 220 19.71 -2.73 0.33
N THR A 221 20.13 -3.95 0.00
CA THR A 221 21.48 -4.29 -0.48
C THR A 221 21.89 -3.49 -1.72
N ALA A 222 20.93 -3.26 -2.63
CA ALA A 222 21.11 -2.40 -3.80
C ALA A 222 19.96 -1.37 -3.89
N PRO A 223 19.98 -0.30 -3.08
CA PRO A 223 18.93 0.72 -3.08
C PRO A 223 18.66 1.30 -4.45
N ASP A 224 17.39 1.51 -4.81
CA ASP A 224 16.98 2.10 -6.08
C ASP A 224 16.18 3.41 -5.87
N PRO A 225 16.85 4.55 -5.74
CA PRO A 225 16.17 5.84 -5.50
C PRO A 225 15.27 6.29 -6.66
N GLU A 226 15.53 5.85 -7.89
CA GLU A 226 14.69 6.21 -9.04
C GLU A 226 13.38 5.42 -9.02
N GLU A 227 13.44 4.12 -8.73
CA GLU A 227 12.27 3.28 -8.53
C GLU A 227 11.43 3.81 -7.35
N TYR A 228 12.07 4.01 -6.20
CA TYR A 228 11.43 4.60 -5.04
C TYR A 228 10.68 5.90 -5.37
N ALA A 229 11.35 6.85 -6.04
CA ALA A 229 10.74 8.14 -6.35
C ALA A 229 9.50 8.00 -7.25
N ALA A 230 9.56 7.11 -8.24
CA ALA A 230 8.46 6.84 -9.15
C ALA A 230 7.27 6.20 -8.43
N ARG A 231 7.50 5.11 -7.70
CA ARG A 231 6.48 4.37 -6.97
C ARG A 231 5.87 5.19 -5.82
N ASN A 232 6.69 5.85 -5.01
CA ASN A 232 6.19 6.67 -3.91
C ASN A 232 5.30 7.84 -4.41
N ALA A 233 5.64 8.46 -5.55
CA ALA A 233 4.77 9.45 -6.18
C ALA A 233 3.45 8.84 -6.65
N ALA A 234 3.48 7.64 -7.23
CA ALA A 234 2.29 6.92 -7.66
C ALA A 234 1.39 6.55 -6.47
N ASP A 235 1.97 6.07 -5.37
CA ASP A 235 1.24 5.70 -4.15
C ASP A 235 0.55 6.92 -3.52
N ILE A 236 1.23 8.07 -3.45
CA ILE A 236 0.64 9.31 -2.95
C ILE A 236 -0.54 9.76 -3.83
N ILE A 237 -0.41 9.67 -5.15
CA ILE A 237 -1.49 9.97 -6.09
C ILE A 237 -2.67 9.03 -5.83
N TRP A 238 -2.43 7.72 -5.79
CA TRP A 238 -3.47 6.72 -5.60
C TRP A 238 -4.19 6.84 -4.26
N MET A 239 -3.44 7.09 -3.20
CA MET A 239 -3.99 7.37 -1.87
C MET A 239 -4.92 8.58 -1.88
N ARG A 240 -4.51 9.71 -2.49
CA ARG A 240 -5.34 10.91 -2.62
C ARG A 240 -6.59 10.68 -3.46
N GLU A 241 -6.46 9.99 -4.59
CA GLU A 241 -7.60 9.59 -5.42
C GLU A 241 -8.56 8.68 -4.65
N THR A 242 -8.05 7.80 -3.81
CA THR A 242 -8.88 6.92 -2.97
C THR A 242 -9.72 7.73 -2.00
N PHE A 243 -9.17 8.77 -1.36
CA PHE A 243 -9.96 9.69 -0.54
C PHE A 243 -11.00 10.46 -1.35
N GLN A 244 -10.67 10.89 -2.57
CA GLN A 244 -11.62 11.57 -3.45
C GLN A 244 -12.79 10.63 -3.82
N VAL A 245 -12.51 9.39 -4.20
CA VAL A 245 -13.52 8.37 -4.50
C VAL A 245 -14.37 8.08 -3.26
N ALA A 246 -13.76 7.93 -2.09
CA ALA A 246 -14.49 7.72 -0.84
C ALA A 246 -15.42 8.90 -0.51
N LYS A 247 -14.98 10.13 -0.73
CA LYS A 247 -15.82 11.34 -0.58
C LYS A 247 -16.98 11.34 -1.57
N ALA A 248 -16.73 11.03 -2.86
CA ALA A 248 -17.73 10.99 -3.91
C ALA A 248 -18.78 9.89 -3.67
N ARG A 249 -18.36 8.70 -3.24
CA ARG A 249 -19.24 7.56 -2.89
C ARG A 249 -19.89 7.71 -1.51
N LYS A 250 -19.57 8.78 -0.75
CA LYS A 250 -20.05 9.02 0.62
C LYS A 250 -19.66 7.90 1.58
N SER A 251 -18.51 7.27 1.35
CA SER A 251 -17.99 6.22 2.23
C SER A 251 -17.90 6.70 3.67
N VAL A 252 -18.20 5.81 4.60
CA VAL A 252 -18.17 6.11 6.05
C VAL A 252 -16.77 5.93 6.64
N ALA A 253 -15.90 5.18 5.95
CA ALA A 253 -14.51 4.95 6.34
C ALA A 253 -13.64 4.62 5.11
N VAL A 254 -12.32 4.68 5.31
CA VAL A 254 -11.32 4.22 4.35
C VAL A 254 -10.33 3.30 5.08
N MET A 255 -9.89 2.21 4.43
CA MET A 255 -8.81 1.36 4.90
C MET A 255 -7.75 1.23 3.82
N PHE A 256 -6.50 1.59 4.15
CA PHE A 256 -5.32 1.35 3.33
C PHE A 256 -4.56 0.15 3.86
N ILE A 257 -4.01 -0.65 2.96
CA ILE A 257 -3.19 -1.82 3.29
C ILE A 257 -1.88 -1.72 2.51
N SER A 258 -0.76 -1.82 3.20
CA SER A 258 0.59 -1.87 2.64
C SER A 258 1.43 -2.87 3.43
N GLN A 259 2.65 -3.17 3.00
CA GLN A 259 3.52 -4.05 3.77
C GLN A 259 4.35 -3.24 4.77
N GLY A 260 5.04 -2.19 4.34
CA GLY A 260 6.01 -1.48 5.17
C GLY A 260 5.41 -0.80 6.38
N ASN A 261 6.03 -1.00 7.54
CA ASN A 261 5.75 -0.24 8.76
C ASN A 261 6.60 1.05 8.75
N PRO A 262 6.00 2.23 8.54
CA PRO A 262 6.77 3.46 8.38
C PRO A 262 7.34 4.01 9.70
N GLY A 263 7.03 3.39 10.86
CA GLY A 263 7.31 3.95 12.18
C GLY A 263 6.45 5.18 12.51
N TRP A 264 6.17 5.40 13.77
CA TRP A 264 5.24 6.45 14.19
C TRP A 264 5.73 7.27 15.37
N ASP A 265 6.77 6.84 16.09
CA ASP A 265 7.28 7.52 17.26
C ASP A 265 8.80 7.30 17.48
N LEU A 266 9.34 7.95 18.50
CA LEU A 266 10.76 7.93 18.86
C LEU A 266 11.16 6.71 19.71
N THR A 267 10.21 5.91 20.15
CA THR A 267 10.43 4.86 21.15
C THR A 267 9.87 3.52 20.73
N ASP A 268 9.63 3.35 19.44
CA ASP A 268 9.14 2.09 18.90
C ASP A 268 10.17 0.98 19.16
N GLY A 269 9.82 0.03 20.03
CA GLY A 269 10.67 -1.08 20.38
C GLY A 269 10.70 -2.22 19.35
N THR A 270 10.03 -2.02 18.20
CA THR A 270 9.99 -2.96 17.07
C THR A 270 11.12 -2.69 16.09
N ARG A 271 11.10 -3.33 14.92
CA ARG A 271 12.03 -3.06 13.82
C ARG A 271 11.64 -1.86 12.97
N ALA A 272 10.53 -1.20 13.31
CA ALA A 272 10.07 -0.01 12.59
C ALA A 272 11.05 1.16 12.73
N PRO A 273 11.13 2.06 11.74
CA PRO A 273 11.94 3.26 11.83
C PRO A 273 11.55 4.15 13.03
N LEU A 274 12.53 4.73 13.68
CA LEU A 274 12.32 5.72 14.74
C LEU A 274 11.99 7.07 14.12
N ARG A 275 10.84 7.64 14.47
CA ARG A 275 10.31 8.82 13.79
C ARG A 275 9.83 9.87 14.76
N ASP A 276 10.17 11.15 14.50
CA ASP A 276 9.57 12.26 15.22
C ASP A 276 8.07 12.36 14.87
N PRO A 277 7.18 12.21 15.86
CA PRO A 277 5.74 12.08 15.58
C PRO A 277 5.08 13.38 15.09
N LYS A 278 5.74 14.54 15.21
CA LYS A 278 5.22 15.85 14.74
C LYS A 278 5.70 16.20 13.36
N THR A 279 6.99 16.07 13.12
CA THR A 279 7.61 16.38 11.83
C THR A 279 7.53 15.22 10.85
N LEU A 280 7.30 14.01 11.34
CA LEU A 280 7.33 12.74 10.63
C LEU A 280 8.68 12.45 9.97
N ALA A 281 9.74 13.12 10.40
CA ALA A 281 11.10 12.84 9.96
C ALA A 281 11.66 11.62 10.71
N GLU A 282 12.33 10.76 9.99
CA GLU A 282 13.07 9.63 10.55
C GLU A 282 14.28 10.12 11.35
N THR A 283 14.61 9.46 12.45
CA THR A 283 15.62 9.94 13.42
C THR A 283 16.69 8.92 13.74
N ASP A 284 16.62 7.72 13.16
CA ASP A 284 17.61 6.64 13.39
C ASP A 284 18.84 6.72 12.47
N GLY A 285 18.86 7.69 11.54
CA GLY A 285 19.98 7.92 10.62
C GLY A 285 19.93 7.09 9.33
N GLN A 286 18.86 6.34 9.12
CA GLN A 286 18.62 5.66 7.85
C GLN A 286 18.00 6.62 6.81
N PRO A 287 18.04 6.29 5.50
CA PRO A 287 17.31 7.05 4.49
C PRO A 287 15.80 7.05 4.73
N ASP A 288 15.17 8.22 4.76
CA ASP A 288 13.73 8.33 5.01
C ASP A 288 12.90 8.11 3.75
N GLY A 289 12.42 6.89 3.56
CA GLY A 289 11.55 6.51 2.45
C GLY A 289 10.05 6.76 2.69
N PHE A 290 9.63 7.24 3.87
CA PHE A 290 8.21 7.27 4.25
C PHE A 290 7.69 8.68 4.52
N GLN A 291 8.53 9.66 4.86
CA GLN A 291 8.09 10.97 5.33
C GLN A 291 7.12 11.66 4.37
N SER A 292 7.44 11.68 3.08
CA SER A 292 6.60 12.38 2.09
C SER A 292 5.20 11.76 1.98
N PHE A 293 5.11 10.43 2.04
CA PHE A 293 3.84 9.70 2.08
C PHE A 293 3.07 10.00 3.37
N LEU A 294 3.73 9.90 4.53
CA LEU A 294 3.10 10.15 5.83
C LEU A 294 2.58 11.58 5.97
N LEU A 295 3.32 12.58 5.46
CA LEU A 295 2.84 13.97 5.41
C LEU A 295 1.57 14.09 4.57
N ALA A 296 1.55 13.47 3.39
CA ALA A 296 0.37 13.48 2.51
C ALA A 296 -0.81 12.74 3.15
N LEU A 297 -0.57 11.57 3.76
CA LEU A 297 -1.60 10.79 4.47
C LEU A 297 -2.18 11.60 5.63
N ARG A 298 -1.34 12.27 6.43
CA ARG A 298 -1.78 13.11 7.55
C ARG A 298 -2.76 14.18 7.10
N ASP A 299 -2.44 14.88 6.03
CA ASP A 299 -3.28 15.95 5.51
C ASP A 299 -4.65 15.41 5.07
N GLU A 300 -4.68 14.26 4.39
CA GLU A 300 -5.92 13.63 3.95
C GLU A 300 -6.74 13.08 5.12
N VAL A 301 -6.12 12.49 6.14
CA VAL A 301 -6.80 12.02 7.37
C VAL A 301 -7.48 13.18 8.09
N ILE A 302 -6.78 14.32 8.23
CA ILE A 302 -7.33 15.54 8.83
C ILE A 302 -8.53 16.06 8.02
N ALA A 303 -8.42 16.06 6.68
CA ALA A 303 -9.47 16.57 5.79
C ALA A 303 -10.68 15.62 5.70
N PHE A 304 -10.48 14.32 5.82
CA PHE A 304 -11.54 13.32 5.66
C PHE A 304 -12.49 13.26 6.86
N ARG A 305 -11.99 13.39 8.08
CA ARG A 305 -12.75 13.47 9.36
C ARG A 305 -13.59 12.24 9.71
N LYS A 306 -13.49 11.17 8.97
CA LYS A 306 -14.14 9.88 9.23
C LYS A 306 -13.05 8.85 9.53
N PRO A 307 -13.38 7.65 10.05
CA PRO A 307 -12.40 6.63 10.34
C PRO A 307 -11.51 6.32 9.13
N VAL A 308 -10.20 6.33 9.37
CA VAL A 308 -9.15 5.91 8.45
C VAL A 308 -8.32 4.84 9.15
N VAL A 309 -8.13 3.72 8.50
CA VAL A 309 -7.28 2.63 8.98
C VAL A 309 -6.09 2.49 8.04
N TYR A 310 -4.91 2.32 8.62
CA TYR A 310 -3.71 1.92 7.92
C TYR A 310 -3.28 0.57 8.47
N VAL A 311 -3.18 -0.41 7.57
CA VAL A 311 -2.75 -1.78 7.87
C VAL A 311 -1.34 -1.93 7.35
N ASP A 312 -0.46 -2.47 8.18
CA ASP A 312 0.93 -2.78 7.84
C ASP A 312 1.38 -4.13 8.44
N GLY A 313 2.52 -4.62 7.98
CA GLY A 313 3.22 -5.79 8.48
C GLY A 313 4.67 -5.45 8.87
N ASP A 314 5.67 -6.08 8.20
CA ASP A 314 7.11 -5.78 8.20
C ASP A 314 7.83 -6.02 9.54
N SER A 315 7.42 -5.36 10.61
CA SER A 315 8.06 -5.53 11.93
C SER A 315 7.54 -6.73 12.72
N HIS A 316 6.49 -7.42 12.26
CA HIS A 316 5.92 -8.64 12.84
C HIS A 316 5.43 -8.47 14.28
N TYR A 317 5.05 -7.29 14.67
CA TYR A 317 4.61 -6.98 16.03
C TYR A 317 3.13 -6.62 16.03
N HIS A 318 2.27 -7.64 16.15
CA HIS A 318 0.82 -7.40 16.15
C HIS A 318 0.41 -6.36 17.18
N ARG A 319 -0.19 -5.26 16.72
CA ARG A 319 -0.73 -4.18 17.54
C ARG A 319 -1.83 -3.41 16.84
N ILE A 320 -2.67 -2.78 17.64
CA ILE A 320 -3.75 -1.91 17.17
C ILE A 320 -3.72 -0.68 18.04
N ASP A 321 -3.44 0.48 17.47
CA ASP A 321 -3.31 1.73 18.21
C ASP A 321 -3.66 2.95 17.36
N ARG A 322 -3.46 4.16 17.93
CA ARG A 322 -3.69 5.45 17.27
C ARG A 322 -2.44 6.33 17.42
N PRO A 323 -1.36 6.01 16.71
CA PRO A 323 -0.08 6.68 16.90
C PRO A 323 0.02 8.03 16.21
N PHE A 324 -0.83 8.31 15.20
CA PHE A 324 -0.69 9.43 14.31
C PHE A 324 -1.03 10.77 14.98
N LEU A 325 -0.12 11.72 14.91
CA LEU A 325 -0.28 13.08 15.44
C LEU A 325 -0.34 14.11 14.31
N ASP A 326 -1.04 15.21 14.57
CA ASP A 326 -0.93 16.41 13.74
C ASP A 326 0.40 17.17 14.01
N ALA A 327 0.67 18.20 13.23
CA ALA A 327 1.89 19.01 13.37
C ALA A 327 1.99 19.73 14.73
N GLN A 328 0.90 19.86 15.46
CA GLN A 328 0.85 20.43 16.81
C GLN A 328 1.03 19.37 17.92
N GLY A 329 1.16 18.09 17.53
CA GLY A 329 1.31 16.97 18.47
C GLY A 329 -0.01 16.50 19.08
N ARG A 330 -1.17 16.83 18.48
CA ARG A 330 -2.48 16.34 18.90
C ARG A 330 -2.80 15.06 18.16
N ARG A 331 -3.32 14.07 18.86
CA ARG A 331 -3.72 12.78 18.28
C ARG A 331 -4.82 12.95 17.24
N LEU A 332 -4.67 12.26 16.11
CA LEU A 332 -5.73 12.12 15.10
C LEU A 332 -6.66 10.99 15.53
N GLU A 333 -7.73 11.31 16.23
CA GLU A 333 -8.66 10.33 16.82
C GLU A 333 -9.39 9.49 15.78
N ASN A 334 -9.43 9.94 14.52
CA ASN A 334 -10.03 9.23 13.41
C ASN A 334 -9.06 8.32 12.66
N PHE A 335 -7.81 8.18 13.11
CA PHE A 335 -6.80 7.30 12.52
C PHE A 335 -6.54 6.10 13.43
N THR A 336 -6.43 4.91 12.83
CA THR A 336 -6.05 3.67 13.51
C THR A 336 -5.00 2.95 12.68
N ARG A 337 -3.87 2.55 13.31
CA ARG A 337 -2.94 1.58 12.75
C ARG A 337 -3.35 0.17 13.18
N VAL A 338 -3.22 -0.78 12.25
CA VAL A 338 -3.34 -2.21 12.51
C VAL A 338 -2.09 -2.87 11.93
N GLU A 339 -1.18 -3.30 12.78
CA GLU A 339 -0.08 -4.14 12.36
C GLU A 339 -0.50 -5.61 12.50
N THR A 340 -0.33 -6.37 11.43
CA THR A 340 -0.74 -7.78 11.37
C THR A 340 0.20 -8.67 12.17
N PHE A 341 -0.11 -9.95 12.26
CA PHE A 341 0.84 -10.95 12.73
C PHE A 341 1.83 -11.24 11.60
N GLY A 342 3.03 -11.63 11.97
CA GLY A 342 4.07 -12.10 11.07
C GLY A 342 4.97 -13.10 11.76
N ASP A 343 5.99 -13.58 11.07
CA ASP A 343 6.98 -14.48 11.68
C ASP A 343 7.72 -13.82 12.84
N ASN A 344 7.60 -14.38 14.02
CA ASN A 344 8.32 -13.93 15.22
C ASN A 344 9.28 -15.01 15.74
N ALA A 345 9.82 -15.79 14.82
CA ALA A 345 10.71 -16.90 15.17
C ALA A 345 11.91 -16.48 16.00
N ALA A 346 12.41 -15.23 15.87
CA ALA A 346 13.48 -14.67 16.69
C ALA A 346 13.15 -14.67 18.20
N ASN A 347 11.86 -14.61 18.54
CA ASN A 347 11.35 -14.68 19.92
C ASN A 347 10.86 -16.08 20.30
N GLY A 348 11.09 -17.10 19.45
CA GLY A 348 10.65 -18.48 19.68
C GLY A 348 9.15 -18.68 19.55
N THR A 349 8.43 -17.72 18.96
CA THR A 349 7.00 -17.79 18.72
C THR A 349 6.69 -18.02 17.23
N ASN A 350 5.67 -18.82 16.97
CA ASN A 350 5.17 -19.07 15.64
C ASN A 350 3.83 -18.33 15.51
N ASP A 351 3.87 -17.06 15.15
CA ASP A 351 2.70 -16.19 15.11
C ASP A 351 1.92 -16.29 13.78
N VAL A 352 1.77 -17.49 13.25
CA VAL A 352 0.95 -17.76 12.06
C VAL A 352 -0.52 -17.64 12.41
N ASN A 353 -0.94 -16.39 12.55
CA ASN A 353 -2.26 -15.96 12.98
C ASN A 353 -2.79 -14.88 12.02
N TRP A 354 -4.03 -14.44 12.22
CA TRP A 354 -4.63 -13.41 11.39
C TRP A 354 -5.55 -12.48 12.20
N VAL A 355 -5.92 -11.36 11.63
CA VAL A 355 -6.81 -10.39 12.28
C VAL A 355 -8.17 -10.41 11.58
N LYS A 356 -9.22 -10.76 12.32
CA LYS A 356 -10.59 -10.60 11.88
C LYS A 356 -11.03 -9.15 12.14
N VAL A 357 -11.44 -8.45 11.09
CA VAL A 357 -12.04 -7.13 11.22
C VAL A 357 -13.54 -7.26 10.95
N THR A 358 -14.34 -6.96 11.95
CA THR A 358 -15.78 -6.79 11.76
C THR A 358 -16.05 -5.35 11.37
N VAL A 359 -16.72 -5.16 10.24
CA VAL A 359 -17.06 -3.87 9.67
C VAL A 359 -18.55 -3.63 9.86
N ASN A 360 -18.88 -2.56 10.60
CA ASN A 360 -20.27 -2.14 10.82
C ASN A 360 -20.43 -0.68 10.35
N PRO A 361 -20.96 -0.44 9.15
CA PRO A 361 -21.12 0.92 8.61
C PRO A 361 -22.04 1.83 9.40
N ARG A 362 -22.85 1.26 10.31
CA ARG A 362 -23.73 2.03 11.22
C ARG A 362 -23.05 2.44 12.52
N SER A 363 -21.93 1.82 12.86
CA SER A 363 -21.13 2.17 14.04
C SER A 363 -20.33 3.44 13.78
N ARG A 364 -20.16 4.27 14.82
CA ARG A 364 -19.27 5.43 14.77
C ARG A 364 -17.83 5.03 14.49
N GLU A 365 -17.37 3.93 15.09
CA GLU A 365 -15.98 3.44 14.93
C GLU A 365 -15.80 2.62 13.64
N VAL A 366 -16.89 2.16 13.04
CA VAL A 366 -16.94 1.33 11.82
C VAL A 366 -16.24 -0.02 11.97
N PHE A 367 -15.03 -0.08 12.51
CA PHE A 367 -14.19 -1.26 12.58
C PHE A 367 -14.03 -1.79 14.00
N SER A 368 -14.11 -3.11 14.15
CA SER A 368 -13.75 -3.83 15.38
C SER A 368 -12.78 -4.94 15.02
N TYR A 369 -11.71 -5.08 15.77
CA TYR A 369 -10.59 -5.98 15.46
C TYR A 369 -10.55 -7.12 16.45
N GLN A 370 -10.31 -8.33 15.97
CA GLN A 370 -10.21 -9.52 16.80
C GLN A 370 -9.04 -10.37 16.31
N PRO A 371 -7.95 -10.50 17.11
CA PRO A 371 -6.91 -11.49 16.83
C PRO A 371 -7.49 -12.90 16.75
N GLN A 372 -7.20 -13.63 15.71
CA GLN A 372 -7.55 -15.02 15.51
C GLN A 372 -6.32 -15.88 15.72
N ILE A 373 -6.22 -16.46 16.90
CA ILE A 373 -5.16 -17.41 17.24
C ILE A 373 -5.55 -18.77 16.68
N VAL A 374 -4.91 -19.12 15.55
CA VAL A 374 -5.23 -20.34 14.78
C VAL A 374 -5.01 -21.60 15.65
N PRO A 375 -6.04 -22.39 15.92
CA PRO A 375 -5.91 -23.51 16.87
C PRO A 375 -4.82 -24.50 16.50
N GLY A 376 -4.67 -24.83 15.20
CA GLY A 376 -3.67 -25.76 14.69
C GLY A 376 -2.22 -25.23 14.74
N ASN A 377 -2.03 -23.93 14.99
CA ASN A 377 -0.71 -23.27 15.01
C ASN A 377 -0.26 -22.92 16.43
N ARG A 378 -1.06 -23.22 17.44
CA ARG A 378 -0.68 -22.94 18.84
C ARG A 378 0.55 -23.73 19.23
N VAL A 379 1.55 -23.06 19.78
CA VAL A 379 2.70 -23.71 20.38
C VAL A 379 2.23 -24.41 21.65
N ALA A 380 2.58 -25.69 21.79
CA ALA A 380 2.30 -26.40 23.03
C ALA A 380 3.08 -25.73 24.19
N VAL A 381 2.37 -25.29 25.22
CA VAL A 381 3.03 -24.84 26.44
C VAL A 381 3.74 -26.05 27.05
N PRO A 382 5.08 -26.01 27.31
CA PRO A 382 5.73 -27.09 28.03
C PRO A 382 4.98 -27.36 29.33
N SER A 383 4.67 -28.60 29.62
CA SER A 383 4.13 -28.96 30.93
C SER A 383 5.12 -28.55 31.99
N PRO A 384 4.70 -27.92 33.13
CA PRO A 384 5.57 -27.49 34.20
C PRO A 384 6.33 -28.67 34.85
#